data_fb8e22bce5af4e287ef2dfb1acab08a5
#
_entry.id   fb8e22bce5af4e287ef2dfb1acab08a5
#
_cell.length_a   1.000
_cell.length_b   1.000
_cell.length_c   1.000
_cell.angle_alpha   90.00
_cell.angle_beta   90.00
_cell.angle_gamma   90.00
#
_symmetry.space_group_name_H-M   'P 1'
#
loop_
_entity.id
_entity.type
_entity.pdbx_description
1 polymer ?
#
loop_
_entity_poly.entity_id
_entity_poly.type
_entity_poly.pdbx_seq_one_letter_code
_entity_poly.pdbx_strand_id
1 'polypeptide(L)'
;MRIGKRTACDTVIAYVEGVADERLVKAVRERLAQMKDIGAVNLSAESISELLVRRSVLNPFPKIRYTERPDAASAMLMEGSVILMCDNTPSAMILPTSIFDFLQESDDYYFPPTVGTYLRLVRLITLLGSILLIPLWLVALDYADSLPAWLGCIVPRDDYAMPIVAQLLLVEILVDGLKLASLNT
;
A
#
# COMPACT_ATOMS: atom_id res chain seq x y z
N MET A 1 21.56 10.88 12.53
CA MET A 1 22.06 11.82 11.50
C MET A 1 21.19 13.06 11.56
N ARG A 2 21.76 14.26 11.52
CA ARG A 2 21.00 15.50 11.66
C ARG A 2 20.75 16.10 10.30
N ILE A 3 19.47 16.39 9.98
CA ILE A 3 19.02 16.89 8.68
C ILE A 3 18.35 18.25 8.87
N GLY A 4 18.60 19.17 7.94
CA GLY A 4 18.03 20.53 7.94
C GLY A 4 18.85 21.59 8.64
N LYS A 5 18.83 22.82 8.08
CA LYS A 5 19.58 23.98 8.62
C LYS A 5 18.79 24.80 9.64
N ARG A 6 17.48 24.96 9.45
CA ARG A 6 16.64 25.81 10.31
C ARG A 6 15.89 25.02 11.38
N THR A 7 15.22 23.95 10.99
CA THR A 7 14.60 22.97 11.87
C THR A 7 15.37 21.66 11.71
N ALA A 8 16.34 21.43 12.60
CA ALA A 8 17.13 20.22 12.56
C ALA A 8 16.29 19.06 13.10
N CYS A 9 16.14 18.02 12.30
CA CYS A 9 15.50 16.77 12.66
C CYS A 9 16.58 15.70 12.82
N ASP A 10 16.60 15.03 13.96
CA ASP A 10 17.48 13.89 14.17
C ASP A 10 16.84 12.64 13.56
N THR A 11 17.58 12.03 12.62
CA THR A 11 17.11 10.89 11.84
C THR A 11 17.97 9.68 12.11
N VAL A 12 17.37 8.54 12.36
CA VAL A 12 18.01 7.25 12.60
C VAL A 12 17.65 6.28 11.49
N ILE A 13 18.67 5.59 10.96
CA ILE A 13 18.50 4.48 10.02
C ILE A 13 18.75 3.20 10.80
N ALA A 14 17.75 2.33 10.88
CA ALA A 14 17.86 1.01 11.46
C ALA A 14 17.78 -0.06 10.35
N TYR A 15 18.67 -1.03 10.38
CA TYR A 15 18.71 -2.17 9.46
C TYR A 15 19.49 -3.32 10.10
N VAL A 16 19.27 -4.53 9.60
CA VAL A 16 20.02 -5.72 10.04
C VAL A 16 21.16 -5.99 9.06
N GLU A 17 22.40 -5.97 9.55
CA GLU A 17 23.58 -6.29 8.75
C GLU A 17 23.50 -7.72 8.21
N GLY A 18 23.84 -7.90 6.93
CA GLY A 18 23.80 -9.21 6.27
C GLY A 18 22.42 -9.68 5.81
N VAL A 19 21.33 -8.97 6.19
CA VAL A 19 19.96 -9.28 5.76
C VAL A 19 19.44 -8.18 4.83
N ALA A 20 19.64 -6.91 5.20
CA ALA A 20 19.23 -5.77 4.40
C ALA A 20 20.12 -5.60 3.17
N ASP A 21 19.54 -5.14 2.05
CA ASP A 21 20.31 -4.81 0.85
C ASP A 21 21.21 -3.59 1.12
N GLU A 22 22.53 -3.83 1.11
CA GLU A 22 23.53 -2.79 1.33
C GLU A 22 23.45 -1.64 0.32
N ARG A 23 23.01 -1.92 -0.92
CA ARG A 23 22.81 -0.91 -1.96
C ARG A 23 21.70 0.05 -1.57
N LEU A 24 20.61 -0.50 -1.00
CA LEU A 24 19.51 0.30 -0.51
C LEU A 24 19.92 1.17 0.67
N VAL A 25 20.62 0.58 1.67
CA VAL A 25 21.13 1.31 2.84
C VAL A 25 22.03 2.47 2.41
N LYS A 26 22.94 2.20 1.45
CA LYS A 26 23.85 3.22 0.90
C LYS A 26 23.08 4.32 0.18
N ALA A 27 22.12 3.96 -0.66
CA ALA A 27 21.28 4.92 -1.41
C ALA A 27 20.46 5.81 -0.47
N VAL A 28 19.86 5.24 0.58
CA VAL A 28 19.12 5.99 1.60
C VAL A 28 20.05 6.95 2.33
N ARG A 29 21.22 6.50 2.75
CA ARG A 29 22.22 7.31 3.44
C ARG A 29 22.72 8.47 2.58
N GLU A 30 23.01 8.22 1.30
CA GLU A 30 23.46 9.27 0.36
C GLU A 30 22.38 10.33 0.14
N ARG A 31 21.12 9.91 -0.03
CA ARG A 31 19.99 10.85 -0.19
C ARG A 31 19.76 11.69 1.07
N LEU A 32 19.81 11.08 2.25
CA LEU A 32 19.71 11.81 3.51
C LEU A 32 20.87 12.79 3.69
N ALA A 33 22.07 12.44 3.23
CA ALA A 33 23.23 13.34 3.27
C ALA A 33 23.01 14.59 2.39
N GLN A 34 22.36 14.43 1.22
CA GLN A 34 22.01 15.54 0.35
C GLN A 34 20.94 16.46 0.96
N MET A 35 20.13 15.96 1.88
CA MET A 35 19.09 16.73 2.56
C MET A 35 19.60 17.60 3.71
N LYS A 36 20.87 17.47 4.12
CA LYS A 36 21.46 18.28 5.20
C LYS A 36 21.37 19.79 4.93
N ASP A 37 21.47 20.17 3.67
CA ASP A 37 21.50 21.57 3.23
C ASP A 37 20.15 22.16 2.86
N ILE A 38 19.08 21.36 2.96
CA ILE A 38 17.73 21.83 2.62
C ILE A 38 17.24 22.78 3.72
N GLY A 39 16.97 24.02 3.32
CA GLY A 39 16.43 25.07 4.20
C GLY A 39 14.92 24.97 4.43
N ALA A 40 14.34 23.76 4.43
CA ALA A 40 12.92 23.57 4.67
C ALA A 40 12.52 24.01 6.07
N VAL A 41 11.38 24.70 6.17
CA VAL A 41 10.86 25.24 7.42
C VAL A 41 10.30 24.15 8.32
N ASN A 42 9.87 23.04 7.73
CA ASN A 42 9.34 21.88 8.47
C ASN A 42 9.78 20.58 7.79
N LEU A 43 10.60 19.80 8.48
CA LEU A 43 11.04 18.48 8.04
C LEU A 43 10.16 17.43 8.74
N SER A 44 8.94 17.25 8.24
CA SER A 44 8.10 16.12 8.66
C SER A 44 8.56 14.82 7.98
N ALA A 45 8.17 13.67 8.54
CA ALA A 45 8.44 12.37 7.93
C ALA A 45 7.95 12.28 6.48
N GLU A 46 6.80 12.92 6.19
CA GLU A 46 6.23 12.98 4.83
C GLU A 46 7.14 13.77 3.89
N SER A 47 7.66 14.92 4.31
CA SER A 47 8.59 15.71 3.51
C SER A 47 9.89 14.95 3.22
N ILE A 48 10.41 14.21 4.21
CA ILE A 48 11.58 13.35 4.04
C ILE A 48 11.28 12.20 3.08
N SER A 49 10.10 11.60 3.19
CA SER A 49 9.68 10.50 2.31
C SER A 49 9.56 10.94 0.85
N GLU A 50 9.00 12.11 0.60
CA GLU A 50 8.90 12.68 -0.76
C GLU A 50 10.26 12.93 -1.40
N LEU A 51 11.23 13.35 -0.60
CA LEU A 51 12.59 13.60 -1.07
C LEU A 51 13.39 12.29 -1.25
N LEU A 52 13.13 11.29 -0.43
CA LEU A 52 13.76 9.97 -0.52
C LEU A 52 13.33 9.21 -1.77
N VAL A 53 12.08 9.36 -2.18
CA VAL A 53 11.51 8.59 -3.28
C VAL A 53 11.26 9.49 -4.49
N ARG A 54 11.92 9.20 -5.61
CA ARG A 54 11.54 9.83 -6.88
C ARG A 54 10.12 9.40 -7.23
N ARG A 55 9.20 10.37 -7.31
CA ARG A 55 7.84 10.11 -7.83
C ARG A 55 7.97 9.64 -9.28
N SER A 56 7.45 8.45 -9.55
CA SER A 56 7.27 7.96 -10.92
C SER A 56 5.79 8.07 -11.24
N VAL A 57 5.45 8.81 -12.27
CA VAL A 57 4.06 8.98 -12.74
C VAL A 57 3.44 7.64 -13.17
N LEU A 58 4.28 6.70 -13.59
CA LEU A 58 3.86 5.36 -14.04
C LEU A 58 3.68 4.35 -12.91
N ASN A 59 4.15 4.65 -11.69
CA ASN A 59 4.00 3.75 -10.56
C ASN A 59 3.12 4.40 -9.48
N PRO A 60 1.84 4.03 -9.38
CA PRO A 60 0.90 4.58 -8.40
C PRO A 60 1.13 4.06 -6.98
N PHE A 61 1.96 3.00 -6.81
CA PHE A 61 2.17 2.38 -5.51
C PHE A 61 3.16 3.18 -4.66
N PRO A 62 2.86 3.42 -3.37
CA PRO A 62 3.79 4.05 -2.45
C PRO A 62 5.00 3.13 -2.25
N LYS A 63 6.19 3.72 -2.21
CA LYS A 63 7.46 3.01 -2.02
C LYS A 63 7.91 3.00 -0.56
N ILE A 64 7.17 3.68 0.30
CA ILE A 64 7.40 3.80 1.73
C ILE A 64 6.11 3.43 2.45
N ARG A 65 6.23 2.59 3.45
CA ARG A 65 5.16 2.25 4.38
C ARG A 65 5.45 2.89 5.73
N TYR A 66 4.40 3.36 6.39
CA TYR A 66 4.49 3.91 7.74
C TYR A 66 3.94 2.92 8.76
N THR A 67 4.57 2.86 9.91
CA THR A 67 4.07 2.09 11.05
C THR A 67 4.39 2.82 12.35
N GLU A 68 3.47 2.75 13.30
CA GLU A 68 3.66 3.23 14.67
C GLU A 68 3.87 2.06 15.63
N ARG A 69 3.81 0.84 15.12
CA ARG A 69 3.92 -0.40 15.89
C ARG A 69 5.36 -0.90 15.87
N PRO A 70 6.03 -0.95 17.02
CA PRO A 70 7.44 -1.40 17.10
C PRO A 70 7.61 -2.90 16.80
N ASP A 71 6.59 -3.71 17.07
CA ASP A 71 6.58 -5.13 16.76
C ASP A 71 6.56 -5.39 15.24
N ALA A 72 5.68 -4.68 14.50
CA ALA A 72 5.65 -4.74 13.05
C ALA A 72 6.97 -4.22 12.42
N ALA A 73 7.52 -3.13 12.97
CA ALA A 73 8.80 -2.60 12.54
C ALA A 73 9.94 -3.62 12.75
N SER A 74 10.00 -4.27 13.92
CA SER A 74 11.03 -5.27 14.22
C SER A 74 10.92 -6.50 13.30
N ALA A 75 9.70 -6.97 13.02
CA ALA A 75 9.49 -8.08 12.09
C ALA A 75 9.99 -7.75 10.68
N MET A 76 9.68 -6.56 10.17
CA MET A 76 10.16 -6.12 8.86
C MET A 76 11.67 -5.89 8.79
N LEU A 77 12.32 -5.49 9.89
CA LEU A 77 13.78 -5.47 9.98
C LEU A 77 14.39 -6.86 9.77
N MET A 78 13.79 -7.88 10.38
CA MET A 78 14.24 -9.27 10.21
C MET A 78 14.00 -9.79 8.79
N GLU A 79 13.03 -9.25 8.07
CA GLU A 79 12.78 -9.54 6.65
C GLU A 79 13.73 -8.79 5.70
N GLY A 80 14.61 -7.91 6.21
CA GLY A 80 15.61 -7.18 5.43
C GLY A 80 15.20 -5.77 5.02
N SER A 81 14.11 -5.26 5.56
CA SER A 81 13.71 -3.86 5.34
C SER A 81 14.62 -2.90 6.09
N VAL A 82 14.72 -1.68 5.56
CA VAL A 82 15.41 -0.55 6.18
C VAL A 82 14.37 0.36 6.81
N ILE A 83 14.56 0.71 8.07
CA ILE A 83 13.65 1.60 8.80
C ILE A 83 14.32 2.95 9.03
N LEU A 84 13.56 4.00 8.73
CA LEU A 84 13.94 5.38 9.00
C LEU A 84 13.00 5.96 10.05
N MET A 85 13.57 6.51 11.11
CA MET A 85 12.85 7.17 12.21
C MET A 85 13.30 8.62 12.32
N CYS A 86 12.35 9.52 12.59
CA CYS A 86 12.59 10.94 12.81
C CYS A 86 12.10 11.32 14.20
N ASP A 87 12.83 12.21 14.89
CA ASP A 87 12.50 12.61 16.26
C ASP A 87 11.18 13.38 16.41
N ASN A 88 10.73 14.01 15.33
CA ASN A 88 9.50 14.80 15.31
C ASN A 88 8.24 14.02 14.87
N THR A 89 8.35 12.71 14.66
CA THR A 89 7.25 11.88 14.15
C THR A 89 7.23 10.54 14.89
N PRO A 90 6.06 10.09 15.39
CA PRO A 90 5.94 8.79 16.05
C PRO A 90 6.02 7.61 15.07
N SER A 91 5.79 7.87 13.78
CA SER A 91 5.75 6.83 12.75
C SER A 91 7.15 6.51 12.22
N ALA A 92 7.46 5.23 12.13
CA ALA A 92 8.64 4.72 11.43
C ALA A 92 8.33 4.50 9.95
N MET A 93 9.27 4.90 9.09
CA MET A 93 9.20 4.71 7.64
C MET A 93 9.95 3.44 7.26
N ILE A 94 9.30 2.54 6.55
CA ILE A 94 9.84 1.25 6.13
C ILE A 94 10.10 1.27 4.62
N LEU A 95 11.28 0.84 4.21
CA LEU A 95 11.74 0.76 2.81
C LEU A 95 12.47 -0.59 2.57
N PRO A 96 12.39 -1.14 1.35
CA PRO A 96 11.46 -0.82 0.29
C PRO A 96 10.07 -1.36 0.59
N THR A 97 9.02 -0.86 -0.04
CA THR A 97 7.69 -1.42 0.05
C THR A 97 7.37 -2.16 -1.25
N SER A 98 6.91 -3.39 -1.12
CA SER A 98 6.44 -4.25 -2.19
C SER A 98 4.91 -4.23 -2.27
N ILE A 99 4.34 -4.60 -3.42
CA ILE A 99 2.89 -4.83 -3.57
C ILE A 99 2.39 -5.87 -2.56
N PHE A 100 3.20 -6.90 -2.27
CA PHE A 100 2.83 -7.96 -1.33
C PHE A 100 2.75 -7.46 0.13
N ASP A 101 3.46 -6.39 0.47
CA ASP A 101 3.41 -5.80 1.81
C ASP A 101 2.06 -5.14 2.11
N PHE A 102 1.29 -4.77 1.07
CA PHE A 102 -0.10 -4.31 1.23
C PHE A 102 -1.08 -5.44 1.54
N LEU A 103 -0.71 -6.68 1.23
CA LEU A 103 -1.49 -7.87 1.58
C LEU A 103 -1.18 -8.37 2.99
N GLN A 104 -0.09 -7.89 3.59
CA GLN A 104 0.28 -8.19 4.96
C GLN A 104 -0.31 -7.16 5.92
N GLU A 105 -1.01 -7.64 6.91
CA GLU A 105 -1.48 -6.83 8.02
C GLU A 105 -0.52 -6.99 9.21
N SER A 106 -0.37 -5.93 10.01
CA SER A 106 0.51 -5.98 11.18
C SER A 106 0.12 -7.09 12.17
N ASP A 107 -1.14 -7.46 12.20
CA ASP A 107 -1.66 -8.51 13.08
C ASP A 107 -1.28 -9.92 12.64
N ASP A 108 -0.89 -10.11 11.37
CA ASP A 108 -0.45 -11.43 10.87
C ASP A 108 0.80 -11.94 11.59
N TYR A 109 1.61 -11.06 12.18
CA TYR A 109 2.81 -11.44 12.93
C TYR A 109 2.53 -12.07 14.30
N TYR A 110 1.30 -11.90 14.83
CA TYR A 110 0.89 -12.54 16.09
C TYR A 110 0.36 -13.96 15.93
N PHE A 111 0.02 -14.34 14.70
CA PHE A 111 -0.49 -15.67 14.43
C PHE A 111 0.63 -16.69 14.19
N PRO A 112 0.40 -17.98 14.49
CA PRO A 112 1.29 -19.03 14.06
C PRO A 112 1.56 -18.97 12.55
N PRO A 113 2.76 -19.35 12.07
CA PRO A 113 3.16 -19.20 10.67
C PRO A 113 2.15 -19.83 9.67
N THR A 114 1.53 -20.93 10.05
CA THR A 114 0.51 -21.63 9.24
C THR A 114 -0.75 -20.77 9.07
N VAL A 115 -1.23 -20.15 10.14
CA VAL A 115 -2.42 -19.29 10.13
C VAL A 115 -2.13 -17.99 9.35
N GLY A 116 -0.98 -17.37 9.59
CA GLY A 116 -0.56 -16.17 8.86
C GLY A 116 -0.45 -16.43 7.35
N THR A 117 0.10 -17.57 6.94
CA THR A 117 0.16 -17.95 5.52
C THR A 117 -1.24 -18.15 4.92
N TYR A 118 -2.14 -18.82 5.65
CA TYR A 118 -3.52 -19.00 5.21
C TYR A 118 -4.25 -17.65 5.03
N LEU A 119 -4.12 -16.74 5.98
CA LEU A 119 -4.73 -15.40 5.89
C LEU A 119 -4.23 -14.61 4.69
N ARG A 120 -2.92 -14.64 4.42
CA ARG A 120 -2.30 -13.99 3.23
C ARG A 120 -2.86 -14.59 1.94
N LEU A 121 -3.00 -15.91 1.87
CA LEU A 121 -3.55 -16.61 0.71
C LEU A 121 -5.02 -16.24 0.48
N VAL A 122 -5.83 -16.21 1.54
CA VAL A 122 -7.24 -15.77 1.44
C VAL A 122 -7.33 -14.34 0.94
N ARG A 123 -6.53 -13.42 1.46
CA ARG A 123 -6.50 -12.02 0.98
C ARG A 123 -6.11 -11.94 -0.50
N LEU A 124 -5.11 -12.70 -0.93
CA LEU A 124 -4.69 -12.75 -2.33
C LEU A 124 -5.83 -13.26 -3.22
N ILE A 125 -6.49 -14.35 -2.84
CA ILE A 125 -7.64 -14.90 -3.58
C ILE A 125 -8.79 -13.90 -3.64
N THR A 126 -9.09 -13.24 -2.53
CA THR A 126 -10.15 -12.22 -2.46
C THR A 126 -9.83 -11.04 -3.37
N LEU A 127 -8.59 -10.55 -3.36
CA LEU A 127 -8.15 -9.46 -4.22
C LEU A 127 -8.22 -9.84 -5.70
N LEU A 128 -7.72 -11.01 -6.07
CA LEU A 128 -7.82 -11.51 -7.45
C LEU A 128 -9.28 -11.72 -7.85
N GLY A 129 -10.08 -12.29 -6.95
CA GLY A 129 -11.51 -12.49 -7.16
C GLY A 129 -12.23 -11.16 -7.41
N SER A 130 -11.97 -10.12 -6.62
CA SER A 130 -12.62 -8.82 -6.78
C SER A 130 -12.25 -8.15 -8.11
N ILE A 131 -11.00 -8.29 -8.56
CA ILE A 131 -10.55 -7.72 -9.84
C ILE A 131 -11.17 -8.50 -11.04
N LEU A 132 -11.26 -9.82 -10.93
CA LEU A 132 -11.70 -10.67 -12.04
C LEU A 132 -13.21 -10.83 -12.10
N LEU A 133 -13.92 -10.71 -10.98
CA LEU A 133 -15.36 -10.99 -10.87
C LEU A 133 -16.18 -10.10 -11.81
N ILE A 134 -15.91 -8.80 -11.82
CA ILE A 134 -16.66 -7.83 -12.65
C ILE A 134 -16.43 -8.07 -14.14
N PRO A 135 -15.19 -8.16 -14.66
CA PRO A 135 -14.97 -8.47 -16.07
C PRO A 135 -15.53 -9.83 -16.47
N LEU A 136 -15.39 -10.85 -15.62
CA LEU A 136 -15.92 -12.18 -15.90
C LEU A 136 -17.44 -12.17 -15.97
N TRP A 137 -18.10 -11.45 -15.08
CA TRP A 137 -19.53 -11.26 -15.11
C TRP A 137 -20.01 -10.54 -16.37
N LEU A 138 -19.33 -9.47 -16.80
CA LEU A 138 -19.65 -8.77 -18.06
C LEU A 138 -19.51 -9.70 -19.27
N VAL A 139 -18.46 -10.51 -19.32
CA VAL A 139 -18.30 -11.51 -20.40
C VAL A 139 -19.40 -12.57 -20.31
N ALA A 140 -19.78 -13.01 -19.11
CA ALA A 140 -20.87 -13.97 -18.94
C ALA A 140 -22.22 -13.44 -19.44
N LEU A 141 -22.47 -12.13 -19.37
CA LEU A 141 -23.67 -11.52 -19.93
C LEU A 141 -23.73 -11.62 -21.48
N ASP A 142 -22.58 -11.47 -22.16
CA ASP A 142 -22.49 -11.62 -23.61
C ASP A 142 -22.78 -13.06 -24.07
N TYR A 143 -22.54 -14.05 -23.21
CA TYR A 143 -22.77 -15.48 -23.47
C TYR A 143 -23.92 -16.06 -22.62
N ALA A 144 -24.94 -15.24 -22.32
CA ALA A 144 -26.05 -15.62 -21.43
C ALA A 144 -26.77 -16.90 -21.86
N ASP A 145 -26.94 -17.15 -23.18
CA ASP A 145 -27.58 -18.33 -23.71
C ASP A 145 -26.80 -19.64 -23.52
N SER A 146 -25.50 -19.53 -23.30
CA SER A 146 -24.60 -20.68 -23.10
C SER A 146 -24.38 -21.01 -21.62
N LEU A 147 -24.93 -20.20 -20.72
CA LEU A 147 -24.72 -20.38 -19.27
C LEU A 147 -25.57 -21.53 -18.70
N PRO A 148 -25.01 -22.31 -17.76
CA PRO A 148 -25.80 -23.32 -17.05
C PRO A 148 -26.98 -22.67 -16.29
N ALA A 149 -28.08 -23.39 -16.16
CA ALA A 149 -29.35 -22.88 -15.59
C ALA A 149 -29.18 -22.30 -14.16
N TRP A 150 -28.23 -22.81 -13.37
CA TRP A 150 -27.95 -22.31 -12.00
C TRP A 150 -27.28 -20.94 -11.99
N LEU A 151 -26.59 -20.54 -13.07
CA LEU A 151 -26.03 -19.18 -13.26
C LEU A 151 -27.02 -18.20 -13.88
N GLY A 152 -28.15 -18.65 -14.35
CA GLY A 152 -29.19 -17.81 -14.95
C GLY A 152 -29.78 -16.77 -14.00
N CYS A 153 -29.56 -16.90 -12.68
CA CYS A 153 -29.94 -15.89 -11.69
C CYS A 153 -29.06 -14.64 -11.71
N ILE A 154 -27.85 -14.73 -12.31
CA ILE A 154 -26.87 -13.64 -12.37
C ILE A 154 -27.13 -12.76 -13.60
N VAL A 155 -27.85 -13.30 -14.59
CA VAL A 155 -28.19 -12.62 -15.83
C VAL A 155 -29.46 -11.79 -15.61
N PRO A 156 -29.38 -10.47 -15.73
CA PRO A 156 -30.55 -9.62 -15.63
C PRO A 156 -31.49 -9.89 -16.80
N ARG A 157 -32.79 -9.89 -16.53
CA ARG A 157 -33.84 -10.27 -17.52
C ARG A 157 -34.61 -9.10 -18.12
N ASP A 158 -34.45 -7.91 -17.54
CA ASP A 158 -35.20 -6.72 -17.92
C ASP A 158 -34.38 -5.81 -18.85
N ASP A 159 -35.04 -5.04 -19.68
CA ASP A 159 -34.45 -4.01 -20.53
C ASP A 159 -33.95 -2.86 -19.67
N TYR A 160 -32.70 -2.46 -19.88
CA TYR A 160 -32.07 -1.39 -19.09
C TYR A 160 -32.19 -0.05 -19.80
N ALA A 161 -32.51 0.98 -19.03
CA ALA A 161 -32.47 2.35 -19.49
C ALA A 161 -31.03 2.84 -19.80
N MET A 162 -30.01 2.21 -19.16
CA MET A 162 -28.60 2.56 -19.32
C MET A 162 -27.74 1.29 -19.46
N PRO A 163 -26.64 1.34 -20.24
CA PRO A 163 -25.70 0.22 -20.34
C PRO A 163 -25.21 -0.21 -18.95
N ILE A 164 -25.10 -1.51 -18.71
CA ILE A 164 -24.70 -2.09 -17.42
C ILE A 164 -23.35 -1.54 -16.93
N VAL A 165 -22.40 -1.35 -17.85
CA VAL A 165 -21.10 -0.77 -17.55
C VAL A 165 -21.22 0.64 -16.96
N ALA A 166 -22.13 1.47 -17.52
CA ALA A 166 -22.38 2.82 -17.03
C ALA A 166 -23.03 2.81 -15.63
N GLN A 167 -23.92 1.86 -15.35
CA GLN A 167 -24.52 1.68 -14.03
C GLN A 167 -23.48 1.28 -13.00
N LEU A 168 -22.58 0.34 -13.34
CA LEU A 168 -21.48 -0.09 -12.45
C LEU A 168 -20.54 1.08 -12.14
N LEU A 169 -20.09 1.82 -13.15
CA LEU A 169 -19.22 2.99 -12.96
C LEU A 169 -19.88 4.04 -12.08
N LEU A 170 -21.18 4.29 -12.27
CA LEU A 170 -21.92 5.25 -11.45
C LEU A 170 -21.98 4.81 -9.99
N VAL A 171 -22.25 3.54 -9.73
CA VAL A 171 -22.27 2.98 -8.37
C VAL A 171 -20.89 3.05 -7.73
N GLU A 172 -19.82 2.73 -8.48
CA GLU A 172 -18.45 2.79 -7.98
C GLU A 172 -18.04 4.22 -7.59
N ILE A 173 -18.34 5.21 -8.46
CA ILE A 173 -18.10 6.63 -8.15
C ILE A 173 -18.89 7.08 -6.91
N LEU A 174 -20.15 6.65 -6.76
CA LEU A 174 -20.94 6.98 -5.58
C LEU A 174 -20.37 6.37 -4.31
N VAL A 175 -19.94 5.10 -4.35
CA VAL A 175 -19.33 4.42 -3.20
C VAL A 175 -18.01 5.08 -2.81
N ASP A 176 -17.18 5.44 -3.78
CA ASP A 176 -15.92 6.14 -3.51
C ASP A 176 -16.16 7.56 -2.97
N GLY A 177 -17.16 8.25 -3.49
CA GLY A 177 -17.61 9.54 -2.95
C GLY A 177 -18.06 9.43 -1.48
N LEU A 178 -18.80 8.39 -1.13
CA LEU A 178 -19.21 8.13 0.26
C LEU A 178 -18.01 7.81 1.15
N LYS A 179 -17.04 7.02 0.68
CA LYS A 179 -15.80 6.76 1.41
C LYS A 179 -15.02 8.05 1.69
N LEU A 180 -14.86 8.90 0.68
CA LEU A 180 -14.18 10.19 0.84
C LEU A 180 -14.92 11.11 1.82
N ALA A 181 -16.25 11.12 1.80
CA ALA A 181 -17.05 11.88 2.76
C ALA A 181 -16.88 11.36 4.20
N SER A 182 -16.77 10.03 4.38
CA SER A 182 -16.59 9.43 5.70
C SER A 182 -15.20 9.67 6.30
N LEU A 183 -14.19 9.91 5.47
CA LEU A 183 -12.82 10.24 5.94
C LEU A 183 -12.70 11.67 6.49
N ASN A 184 -13.66 12.55 6.17
CA ASN A 184 -13.67 13.95 6.60
C ASN A 184 -14.51 14.19 7.87
N THR A 185 -15.08 13.15 8.47
CA THR A 185 -15.81 13.19 9.75
C THR A 185 -15.00 12.54 10.86
#